data_5ca6d4201d1c1aab46c506c8a98f4467
#
_entry.id   5ca6d4201d1c1aab46c506c8a98f4467
#
_cell.length_a   1.000
_cell.length_b   1.000
_cell.length_c   1.000
_cell.angle_alpha   90.00
_cell.angle_beta   90.00
_cell.angle_gamma   90.00
#
_symmetry.space_group_name_H-M   'P 1'
#
loop_
_entity.id
_entity.type
_entity.pdbx_description
1 polymer ?
#
loop_
_entity_poly.entity_id
_entity_poly.type
_entity_poly.pdbx_seq_one_letter_code
_entity_poly.pdbx_strand_id
1 'polypeptide(L)'
;MNRIFDITQKDIMQILRNRMTFLFLLIMPIAFTLLFGLAFGGSSQPGDTRLPVSLLDQDGGAISKNLQTLLAGSTVIRLDTSAGRSETDLAGLVGSNKLAAAVVIPSGYSQSVRSGTPLKLGFYADPSQASTATVESEVLVASNRLTSAVRTANITARTMNAAAAFDPALAQALAAWQNPPITVAVTSGASSKPQDQKILSMAQSSPAMMIQFAIAGLLTAASVIVNERKTRALQRLLTTSTSRFQILLGHYLAIFSLIFVQFLLLMLFGQLLHVDYLRLPLATLLVALVTAVCIAALGLLIGVLAKSEEQAIIYSLVPMFVLSGLGGAWVPLEFTGAAFQAIGHVSPVAWAMDGFKNITARGLGFGSVLLPVAALIGYAVLFFGLAVWMFQRVSE
;
A
#
# COMPACT_ATOMS: atom_id res chain seq x y z
N MET A 1 23.19 9.26 36.45
CA MET A 1 21.99 9.55 35.62
C MET A 1 22.09 10.91 34.94
N ASN A 2 22.56 11.95 35.58
CA ASN A 2 22.62 13.29 34.98
C ASN A 2 23.42 13.39 33.66
N ARG A 3 24.53 12.65 33.52
CA ARG A 3 25.40 12.73 32.32
C ARG A 3 24.77 12.19 31.05
N ILE A 4 23.98 11.10 31.11
CA ILE A 4 23.24 10.59 29.96
C ILE A 4 22.23 11.65 29.50
N PHE A 5 21.53 12.25 30.46
CA PHE A 5 20.55 13.31 30.17
C PHE A 5 21.23 14.55 29.57
N ASP A 6 22.39 14.96 30.07
CA ASP A 6 23.13 16.11 29.56
C ASP A 6 23.57 15.90 28.08
N ILE A 7 24.05 14.70 27.74
CA ILE A 7 24.39 14.34 26.35
C ILE A 7 23.14 14.33 25.47
N THR A 8 22.07 13.71 25.96
CA THR A 8 20.79 13.66 25.25
C THR A 8 20.26 15.05 24.94
N GLN A 9 20.23 15.92 25.94
CA GLN A 9 19.75 17.30 25.81
C GLN A 9 20.61 18.12 24.86
N LYS A 10 21.94 18.00 24.95
CA LYS A 10 22.89 18.65 24.05
C LYS A 10 22.62 18.24 22.58
N ASP A 11 22.48 16.95 22.32
CA ASP A 11 22.26 16.44 20.97
C ASP A 11 20.91 16.90 20.40
N ILE A 12 19.85 16.82 21.20
CA ILE A 12 18.53 17.32 20.81
C ILE A 12 18.61 18.81 20.44
N MET A 13 19.25 19.64 21.27
CA MET A 13 19.41 21.06 20.98
C MET A 13 20.22 21.30 19.72
N GLN A 14 21.29 20.54 19.50
CA GLN A 14 22.14 20.65 18.32
C GLN A 14 21.36 20.30 17.03
N ILE A 15 20.57 19.24 17.07
CA ILE A 15 19.77 18.80 15.93
C ILE A 15 18.62 19.79 15.66
N LEU A 16 17.94 20.26 16.69
CA LEU A 16 16.83 21.22 16.56
C LEU A 16 17.28 22.61 16.06
N ARG A 17 18.53 23.00 16.29
CA ARG A 17 19.09 24.27 15.75
C ARG A 17 19.35 24.21 14.24
N ASN A 18 19.38 23.04 13.63
CA ASN A 18 19.56 22.87 12.20
C ASN A 18 18.20 23.00 11.48
N ARG A 19 18.02 24.08 10.68
CA ARG A 19 16.78 24.34 9.95
C ARG A 19 16.45 23.25 8.94
N MET A 20 17.47 22.59 8.35
CA MET A 20 17.26 21.46 7.43
C MET A 20 16.65 20.25 8.13
N THR A 21 16.90 20.07 9.40
CA THR A 21 16.29 18.99 10.21
C THR A 21 14.77 19.10 10.21
N PHE A 22 14.22 20.30 10.42
CA PHE A 22 12.78 20.52 10.38
C PHE A 22 12.19 20.22 9.00
N LEU A 23 12.90 20.59 7.93
CA LEU A 23 12.47 20.30 6.56
C LEU A 23 12.32 18.79 6.35
N PHE A 24 13.35 18.02 6.70
CA PHE A 24 13.36 16.58 6.46
C PHE A 24 12.52 15.79 7.47
N LEU A 25 12.45 16.21 8.73
CA LEU A 25 11.68 15.46 9.74
C LEU A 25 10.18 15.74 9.70
N LEU A 26 9.75 16.94 9.32
CA LEU A 26 8.35 17.34 9.45
C LEU A 26 7.72 17.73 8.10
N ILE A 27 8.34 18.65 7.36
CA ILE A 27 7.72 19.21 6.14
C ILE A 27 7.70 18.17 5.03
N MET A 28 8.80 17.48 4.78
CA MET A 28 8.90 16.48 3.72
C MET A 28 7.94 15.29 3.92
N PRO A 29 7.86 14.64 5.10
CA PRO A 29 6.90 13.57 5.31
C PRO A 29 5.45 14.01 5.07
N ILE A 30 5.09 15.23 5.50
CA ILE A 30 3.76 15.79 5.28
C ILE A 30 3.50 16.01 3.79
N ALA A 31 4.44 16.67 3.09
CA ALA A 31 4.32 16.95 1.66
C ALA A 31 4.21 15.66 0.85
N PHE A 32 5.05 14.66 1.14
CA PHE A 32 5.01 13.38 0.44
C PHE A 32 3.80 12.52 0.81
N THR A 33 3.33 12.56 2.06
CA THR A 33 2.06 11.92 2.44
C THR A 33 0.90 12.49 1.61
N LEU A 34 0.83 13.81 1.47
CA LEU A 34 -0.19 14.46 0.64
C LEU A 34 -0.01 14.11 -0.83
N LEU A 35 1.21 14.20 -1.35
CA LEU A 35 1.51 13.89 -2.74
C LEU A 35 1.12 12.45 -3.10
N PHE A 36 1.61 11.48 -2.36
CA PHE A 36 1.33 10.07 -2.61
C PHE A 36 -0.11 9.70 -2.28
N GLY A 37 -0.65 10.23 -1.19
CA GLY A 37 -2.04 10.03 -0.82
C GLY A 37 -3.03 10.55 -1.87
N LEU A 38 -2.73 11.67 -2.50
CA LEU A 38 -3.54 12.23 -3.60
C LEU A 38 -3.26 11.50 -4.92
N ALA A 39 -2.00 11.19 -5.24
CA ALA A 39 -1.64 10.52 -6.48
C ALA A 39 -2.20 9.09 -6.57
N PHE A 40 -2.13 8.33 -5.48
CA PHE A 40 -2.67 6.97 -5.41
C PHE A 40 -4.11 6.89 -4.89
N GLY A 41 -4.63 7.98 -4.34
CA GLY A 41 -6.04 8.09 -3.90
C GLY A 41 -7.03 8.11 -5.05
N GLY A 42 -6.53 8.13 -6.28
CA GLY A 42 -7.32 8.21 -7.51
C GLY A 42 -8.05 9.56 -7.62
N SER A 43 -8.16 10.07 -8.80
CA SER A 43 -9.20 11.04 -9.15
C SER A 43 -10.54 10.28 -9.24
N SER A 44 -10.98 9.69 -8.14
CA SER A 44 -12.38 9.29 -8.03
C SER A 44 -13.16 10.58 -8.11
N GLN A 45 -13.67 10.90 -9.29
CA GLN A 45 -14.79 11.82 -9.35
C GLN A 45 -15.81 11.31 -8.33
N PRO A 46 -16.36 12.18 -7.49
CA PRO A 46 -17.37 11.78 -6.53
C PRO A 46 -18.54 11.20 -7.32
N GLY A 47 -18.67 9.87 -7.34
CA GLY A 47 -19.81 9.24 -7.99
C GLY A 47 -19.68 7.78 -8.38
N ASP A 48 -18.61 7.31 -8.98
CA ASP A 48 -18.59 5.93 -9.48
C ASP A 48 -17.21 5.28 -9.36
N THR A 49 -17.09 4.34 -8.41
CA THR A 49 -15.84 3.58 -8.16
C THR A 49 -15.65 2.40 -9.11
N ARG A 50 -16.61 2.16 -10.02
CA ARG A 50 -16.56 1.05 -10.98
C ARG A 50 -15.50 1.31 -12.04
N LEU A 51 -14.84 0.23 -12.46
CA LEU A 51 -13.80 0.27 -13.49
C LEU A 51 -14.39 0.65 -14.85
N PRO A 52 -13.86 1.66 -15.55
CA PRO A 52 -14.37 2.07 -16.85
C PRO A 52 -14.00 1.01 -17.91
N VAL A 53 -15.00 0.37 -18.49
CA VAL A 53 -14.86 -0.65 -19.56
C VAL A 53 -15.64 -0.18 -20.77
N SER A 54 -15.03 -0.18 -21.94
CA SER A 54 -15.75 0.11 -23.19
C SER A 54 -16.22 -1.18 -23.83
N LEU A 55 -17.40 -1.12 -24.45
CA LEU A 55 -17.97 -2.23 -25.22
C LEU A 55 -18.20 -1.79 -26.67
N LEU A 56 -17.65 -2.55 -27.62
CA LEU A 56 -17.92 -2.42 -29.05
C LEU A 56 -18.73 -3.63 -29.48
N ASP A 57 -20.01 -3.42 -29.81
CA ASP A 57 -20.89 -4.47 -30.33
C ASP A 57 -20.95 -4.41 -31.86
N GLN A 58 -20.32 -5.39 -32.51
CA GLN A 58 -20.34 -5.53 -33.97
C GLN A 58 -21.46 -6.49 -34.46
N ASP A 59 -22.14 -7.18 -33.51
CA ASP A 59 -23.22 -8.13 -33.84
C ASP A 59 -24.60 -7.44 -33.86
N GLY A 60 -24.89 -6.55 -32.90
CA GLY A 60 -26.15 -5.84 -32.80
C GLY A 60 -27.37 -6.71 -32.51
N GLY A 61 -27.19 -8.01 -32.28
CA GLY A 61 -28.24 -9.00 -32.12
C GLY A 61 -28.92 -8.94 -30.73
N ALA A 62 -29.99 -9.68 -30.54
CA ALA A 62 -30.71 -9.73 -29.26
C ALA A 62 -29.84 -10.32 -28.12
N ILE A 63 -29.01 -11.33 -28.43
CA ILE A 63 -28.15 -11.99 -27.43
C ILE A 63 -26.96 -11.09 -27.05
N SER A 64 -26.39 -10.33 -28.03
CA SER A 64 -25.32 -9.36 -27.70
C SER A 64 -25.84 -8.23 -26.80
N LYS A 65 -27.07 -7.74 -27.05
CA LYS A 65 -27.73 -6.76 -26.18
C LYS A 65 -27.98 -7.29 -24.76
N ASN A 66 -28.30 -8.56 -24.63
CA ASN A 66 -28.44 -9.19 -23.31
C ASN A 66 -27.10 -9.25 -22.58
N LEU A 67 -25.98 -9.53 -23.25
CA LEU A 67 -24.65 -9.47 -22.66
C LEU A 67 -24.33 -8.04 -22.20
N GLN A 68 -24.60 -7.05 -23.05
CA GLN A 68 -24.44 -5.63 -22.71
C GLN A 68 -25.25 -5.26 -21.47
N THR A 69 -26.50 -5.71 -21.36
CA THR A 69 -27.37 -5.45 -20.18
C THR A 69 -26.79 -6.09 -18.91
N LEU A 70 -26.28 -7.32 -18.99
CA LEU A 70 -25.63 -8.00 -17.86
C LEU A 70 -24.38 -7.26 -17.40
N LEU A 71 -23.55 -6.82 -18.34
CA LEU A 71 -22.34 -6.05 -18.02
C LEU A 71 -22.68 -4.65 -17.47
N ALA A 72 -23.70 -3.98 -18.01
CA ALA A 72 -24.16 -2.68 -17.50
C ALA A 72 -24.73 -2.75 -16.07
N GLY A 73 -25.29 -3.90 -15.69
CA GLY A 73 -25.79 -4.16 -14.33
C GLY A 73 -24.70 -4.54 -13.31
N SER A 74 -23.43 -4.60 -13.73
CA SER A 74 -22.33 -4.92 -12.83
C SER A 74 -22.09 -3.84 -11.79
N THR A 75 -21.74 -4.26 -10.57
CA THR A 75 -21.30 -3.38 -9.48
C THR A 75 -19.80 -3.09 -9.52
N VAL A 76 -19.06 -3.81 -10.38
CA VAL A 76 -17.59 -3.75 -10.47
C VAL A 76 -17.13 -2.92 -11.64
N ILE A 77 -17.83 -2.99 -12.79
CA ILE A 77 -17.47 -2.27 -14.00
C ILE A 77 -18.53 -1.21 -14.34
N ARG A 78 -18.07 -0.09 -14.89
CA ARG A 78 -18.92 0.91 -15.53
C ARG A 78 -18.78 0.78 -17.03
N LEU A 79 -19.87 0.37 -17.68
CA LEU A 79 -19.86 0.20 -19.11
C LEU A 79 -19.97 1.55 -19.83
N ASP A 80 -19.02 1.83 -20.72
CA ASP A 80 -19.04 2.95 -21.64
C ASP A 80 -19.32 2.40 -23.06
N THR A 81 -20.54 2.57 -23.54
CA THR A 81 -20.94 2.13 -24.86
C THR A 81 -20.58 3.21 -25.87
N SER A 82 -19.38 3.13 -26.42
CA SER A 82 -18.89 4.11 -27.40
C SER A 82 -19.28 3.67 -28.83
N ALA A 83 -20.46 3.99 -29.25
CA ALA A 83 -20.84 3.83 -30.66
C ALA A 83 -19.88 4.64 -31.56
N GLY A 84 -19.27 3.97 -32.53
CA GLY A 84 -18.43 4.59 -33.57
C GLY A 84 -16.92 4.59 -33.29
N ARG A 85 -16.41 4.00 -32.21
CA ARG A 85 -14.98 3.80 -32.01
C ARG A 85 -14.51 2.52 -32.71
N SER A 86 -13.30 2.56 -33.28
CA SER A 86 -12.64 1.39 -33.86
C SER A 86 -11.93 0.56 -32.76
N GLU A 87 -11.60 -0.71 -33.06
CA GLU A 87 -10.80 -1.55 -32.14
C GLU A 87 -9.44 -0.94 -31.84
N THR A 88 -8.83 -0.26 -32.84
CA THR A 88 -7.55 0.44 -32.67
C THR A 88 -7.64 1.61 -31.70
N ASP A 89 -8.75 2.36 -31.74
CA ASP A 89 -8.99 3.47 -30.79
C ASP A 89 -9.17 2.95 -29.38
N LEU A 90 -9.89 1.84 -29.21
CA LEU A 90 -10.10 1.20 -27.91
C LEU A 90 -8.79 0.67 -27.32
N ALA A 91 -7.95 0.01 -28.12
CA ALA A 91 -6.63 -0.42 -27.70
C ALA A 91 -5.75 0.76 -27.27
N GLY A 92 -5.81 1.89 -27.99
CA GLY A 92 -5.11 3.13 -27.62
C GLY A 92 -5.60 3.75 -26.30
N LEU A 93 -6.92 3.70 -26.04
CA LEU A 93 -7.49 4.19 -24.78
C LEU A 93 -7.13 3.31 -23.58
N VAL A 94 -7.04 2.00 -23.77
CA VAL A 94 -6.53 1.07 -22.75
C VAL A 94 -5.03 1.32 -22.51
N GLY A 95 -4.22 1.43 -23.56
CA GLY A 95 -2.79 1.70 -23.44
C GLY A 95 -2.47 3.07 -22.79
N SER A 96 -3.40 4.04 -22.89
CA SER A 96 -3.28 5.35 -22.20
C SER A 96 -3.92 5.42 -20.83
N ASN A 97 -4.32 4.29 -20.24
CA ASN A 97 -4.97 4.17 -18.93
C ASN A 97 -6.30 4.96 -18.77
N LYS A 98 -6.95 5.29 -19.88
CA LYS A 98 -8.28 5.93 -19.85
C LYS A 98 -9.41 4.94 -19.67
N LEU A 99 -9.18 3.68 -20.06
CA LEU A 99 -10.06 2.54 -19.85
C LEU A 99 -9.29 1.43 -19.13
N ALA A 100 -9.99 0.71 -18.24
CA ALA A 100 -9.43 -0.47 -17.57
C ALA A 100 -9.36 -1.67 -18.54
N ALA A 101 -10.36 -1.78 -19.44
CA ALA A 101 -10.38 -2.75 -20.52
C ALA A 101 -11.38 -2.35 -21.61
N ALA A 102 -11.31 -3.03 -22.76
CA ALA A 102 -12.32 -2.95 -23.79
C ALA A 102 -12.76 -4.35 -24.23
N VAL A 103 -14.05 -4.53 -24.42
CA VAL A 103 -14.67 -5.78 -24.88
C VAL A 103 -15.23 -5.57 -26.28
N VAL A 104 -14.91 -6.47 -27.20
CA VAL A 104 -15.43 -6.45 -28.56
C VAL A 104 -16.27 -7.70 -28.77
N ILE A 105 -17.55 -7.51 -29.09
CA ILE A 105 -18.46 -8.57 -29.48
C ILE A 105 -18.39 -8.68 -31.00
N PRO A 106 -17.85 -9.78 -31.57
CA PRO A 106 -17.70 -9.92 -33.02
C PRO A 106 -19.05 -10.18 -33.70
N SER A 107 -19.13 -9.88 -35.01
CA SER A 107 -20.28 -10.19 -35.82
C SER A 107 -20.59 -11.70 -35.82
N GLY A 108 -21.89 -12.07 -35.82
CA GLY A 108 -22.35 -13.46 -35.71
C GLY A 108 -22.35 -14.03 -34.27
N TYR A 109 -22.08 -13.22 -33.24
CA TYR A 109 -22.09 -13.65 -31.86
C TYR A 109 -23.43 -14.26 -31.44
N SER A 110 -24.54 -13.58 -31.71
CA SER A 110 -25.87 -14.05 -31.31
C SER A 110 -26.22 -15.39 -31.95
N GLN A 111 -25.85 -15.60 -33.19
CA GLN A 111 -26.08 -16.87 -33.89
C GLN A 111 -25.21 -17.98 -33.30
N SER A 112 -23.94 -17.72 -33.09
CA SER A 112 -22.99 -18.69 -32.52
C SER A 112 -23.37 -19.14 -31.12
N VAL A 113 -23.74 -18.21 -30.25
CA VAL A 113 -24.18 -18.53 -28.86
C VAL A 113 -25.48 -19.33 -28.90
N ARG A 114 -26.41 -19.01 -29.78
CA ARG A 114 -27.69 -19.74 -29.95
C ARG A 114 -27.49 -21.17 -30.48
N SER A 115 -26.58 -21.36 -31.44
CA SER A 115 -26.26 -22.70 -32.00
C SER A 115 -25.32 -23.51 -31.10
N GLY A 116 -24.65 -22.89 -30.11
CA GLY A 116 -23.65 -23.51 -29.27
C GLY A 116 -22.28 -23.69 -29.96
N THR A 117 -22.01 -22.93 -31.01
CA THR A 117 -20.71 -22.95 -31.71
C THR A 117 -19.71 -22.05 -30.95
N PRO A 118 -18.46 -22.50 -30.81
CA PRO A 118 -17.45 -21.70 -30.14
C PRO A 118 -17.16 -20.37 -30.86
N LEU A 119 -17.18 -19.26 -30.13
CA LEU A 119 -16.78 -17.95 -30.65
C LEU A 119 -15.95 -17.24 -29.57
N LYS A 120 -14.95 -16.45 -29.99
CA LYS A 120 -14.09 -15.70 -29.08
C LYS A 120 -14.57 -14.25 -29.00
N LEU A 121 -14.76 -13.76 -27.77
CA LEU A 121 -14.88 -12.33 -27.53
C LEU A 121 -13.50 -11.67 -27.60
N GLY A 122 -13.41 -10.49 -28.21
CA GLY A 122 -12.22 -9.67 -28.14
C GLY A 122 -12.12 -9.05 -26.74
N PHE A 123 -10.98 -9.23 -26.06
CA PHE A 123 -10.71 -8.60 -24.76
C PHE A 123 -9.37 -7.88 -24.83
N TYR A 124 -9.40 -6.57 -24.73
CA TYR A 124 -8.24 -5.69 -24.78
C TYR A 124 -8.02 -5.12 -23.39
N ALA A 125 -6.90 -5.44 -22.76
CA ALA A 125 -6.53 -4.95 -21.43
C ALA A 125 -5.00 -4.90 -21.31
N ASP A 126 -4.50 -4.11 -20.38
CA ASP A 126 -3.08 -4.09 -20.04
C ASP A 126 -2.81 -5.16 -18.97
N PRO A 127 -2.05 -6.23 -19.27
CA PRO A 127 -1.78 -7.31 -18.31
C PRO A 127 -0.97 -6.87 -17.09
N SER A 128 -0.34 -5.70 -17.13
CA SER A 128 0.40 -5.14 -16.00
C SER A 128 -0.49 -4.50 -14.94
N GLN A 129 -1.77 -4.24 -15.27
CA GLN A 129 -2.71 -3.61 -14.35
C GLN A 129 -3.45 -4.66 -13.50
N ALA A 130 -3.50 -4.42 -12.19
CA ALA A 130 -4.23 -5.28 -11.24
C ALA A 130 -5.74 -5.35 -11.54
N SER A 131 -6.31 -4.31 -12.15
CA SER A 131 -7.72 -4.24 -12.55
C SER A 131 -8.09 -5.21 -13.69
N THR A 132 -7.12 -5.61 -14.51
CA THR A 132 -7.34 -6.49 -15.67
C THR A 132 -7.99 -7.81 -15.27
N ALA A 133 -7.42 -8.50 -14.27
CA ALA A 133 -7.97 -9.78 -13.80
C ALA A 133 -9.40 -9.64 -13.24
N THR A 134 -9.69 -8.51 -12.60
CA THR A 134 -11.01 -8.21 -12.05
C THR A 134 -12.04 -8.02 -13.17
N VAL A 135 -11.71 -7.23 -14.20
CA VAL A 135 -12.60 -7.01 -15.36
C VAL A 135 -12.79 -8.30 -16.16
N GLU A 136 -11.71 -9.06 -16.39
CA GLU A 136 -11.78 -10.35 -17.09
C GLU A 136 -12.73 -11.32 -16.38
N SER A 137 -12.61 -11.44 -15.06
CA SER A 137 -13.49 -12.28 -14.23
C SER A 137 -14.95 -11.85 -14.37
N GLU A 138 -15.24 -10.57 -14.37
CA GLU A 138 -16.60 -10.04 -14.48
C GLU A 138 -17.20 -10.31 -15.87
N VAL A 139 -16.41 -10.14 -16.93
CA VAL A 139 -16.82 -10.47 -18.30
C VAL A 139 -17.09 -11.98 -18.46
N LEU A 140 -16.26 -12.84 -17.86
CA LEU A 140 -16.45 -14.27 -17.85
C LEU A 140 -17.73 -14.67 -17.10
N VAL A 141 -18.00 -14.06 -15.95
CA VAL A 141 -19.24 -14.30 -15.17
C VAL A 141 -20.47 -13.92 -15.98
N ALA A 142 -20.48 -12.74 -16.59
CA ALA A 142 -21.59 -12.29 -17.42
C ALA A 142 -21.81 -13.22 -18.64
N SER A 143 -20.72 -13.63 -19.31
CA SER A 143 -20.76 -14.56 -20.46
C SER A 143 -21.28 -15.95 -20.04
N ASN A 144 -20.87 -16.47 -18.90
CA ASN A 144 -21.34 -17.76 -18.39
C ASN A 144 -22.81 -17.70 -17.99
N ARG A 145 -23.28 -16.61 -17.38
CA ARG A 145 -24.72 -16.40 -17.07
C ARG A 145 -25.55 -16.40 -18.35
N LEU A 146 -25.11 -15.65 -19.37
CA LEU A 146 -25.81 -15.60 -20.67
C LEU A 146 -25.85 -16.97 -21.36
N THR A 147 -24.70 -17.63 -21.40
CA THR A 147 -24.61 -18.97 -22.04
C THR A 147 -25.52 -19.99 -21.34
N SER A 148 -25.59 -19.96 -20.01
CA SER A 148 -26.48 -20.81 -19.23
C SER A 148 -27.94 -20.50 -19.50
N ALA A 149 -28.32 -19.23 -19.59
CA ALA A 149 -29.68 -18.82 -19.93
C ALA A 149 -30.10 -19.26 -21.34
N VAL A 150 -29.19 -19.11 -22.33
CA VAL A 150 -29.42 -19.55 -23.68
C VAL A 150 -29.55 -21.08 -23.79
N ARG A 151 -28.71 -21.83 -23.06
CA ARG A 151 -28.85 -23.31 -22.98
C ARG A 151 -30.20 -23.71 -22.39
N THR A 152 -30.66 -23.09 -21.31
CA THR A 152 -31.97 -23.34 -20.72
C THR A 152 -33.09 -23.05 -21.72
N ALA A 153 -33.04 -21.91 -22.41
CA ALA A 153 -34.01 -21.55 -23.44
C ALA A 153 -34.05 -22.55 -24.61
N ASN A 154 -32.88 -23.01 -25.06
CA ASN A 154 -32.77 -24.02 -26.10
C ASN A 154 -33.37 -25.38 -25.68
N ILE A 155 -33.12 -25.81 -24.43
CA ILE A 155 -33.72 -27.05 -23.89
C ILE A 155 -35.23 -26.90 -23.81
N THR A 156 -35.75 -25.80 -23.28
CA THR A 156 -37.18 -25.52 -23.17
C THR A 156 -37.87 -25.56 -24.55
N ALA A 157 -37.29 -24.84 -25.56
CA ALA A 157 -37.82 -24.80 -26.90
C ALA A 157 -37.86 -26.19 -27.57
N ARG A 158 -36.83 -27.01 -27.36
CA ARG A 158 -36.78 -28.40 -27.85
C ARG A 158 -37.79 -29.31 -27.13
N THR A 159 -37.90 -29.22 -25.81
CA THR A 159 -38.82 -30.05 -25.01
C THR A 159 -40.29 -29.76 -25.36
N MET A 160 -40.59 -28.46 -25.58
CA MET A 160 -41.94 -28.03 -25.97
C MET A 160 -42.20 -28.20 -27.49
N ASN A 161 -41.24 -28.64 -28.27
CA ASN A 161 -41.28 -28.72 -29.72
C ASN A 161 -41.79 -27.40 -30.38
N ALA A 162 -41.46 -26.26 -29.77
CA ALA A 162 -41.94 -24.95 -30.16
C ALA A 162 -40.77 -23.94 -30.20
N ALA A 163 -40.30 -23.59 -31.41
CA ALA A 163 -39.23 -22.61 -31.58
C ALA A 163 -39.59 -21.24 -31.00
N ALA A 164 -40.86 -20.88 -30.97
CA ALA A 164 -41.37 -19.65 -30.37
C ALA A 164 -41.22 -19.57 -28.82
N ALA A 165 -40.98 -20.72 -28.17
CA ALA A 165 -40.77 -20.77 -26.73
C ALA A 165 -39.34 -20.30 -26.29
N PHE A 166 -38.41 -20.10 -27.26
CA PHE A 166 -37.04 -19.71 -26.95
C PHE A 166 -36.93 -18.33 -26.30
N ASP A 167 -37.52 -17.29 -26.90
CA ASP A 167 -37.38 -15.91 -26.43
C ASP A 167 -38.01 -15.68 -25.04
N PRO A 168 -39.25 -16.18 -24.76
CA PRO A 168 -39.81 -16.07 -23.43
C PRO A 168 -39.02 -16.89 -22.37
N ALA A 169 -38.51 -18.08 -22.77
CA ALA A 169 -37.66 -18.87 -21.84
C ALA A 169 -36.32 -18.21 -21.56
N LEU A 170 -35.72 -17.56 -22.57
CA LEU A 170 -34.49 -16.79 -22.40
C LEU A 170 -34.73 -15.60 -21.43
N ALA A 171 -35.82 -14.85 -21.66
CA ALA A 171 -36.17 -13.73 -20.78
C ALA A 171 -36.39 -14.18 -19.33
N GLN A 172 -37.09 -15.29 -19.11
CA GLN A 172 -37.31 -15.85 -17.79
C GLN A 172 -36.00 -16.33 -17.15
N ALA A 173 -35.12 -17.00 -17.90
CA ALA A 173 -33.83 -17.46 -17.41
C ALA A 173 -32.91 -16.31 -17.03
N LEU A 174 -32.91 -15.21 -17.80
CA LEU A 174 -32.14 -13.99 -17.47
C LEU A 174 -32.73 -13.28 -16.24
N ALA A 175 -34.06 -13.19 -16.11
CA ALA A 175 -34.70 -12.61 -14.94
C ALA A 175 -34.41 -13.38 -13.64
N ALA A 176 -34.25 -14.70 -13.71
CA ALA A 176 -33.87 -15.53 -12.57
C ALA A 176 -32.47 -15.17 -11.99
N TRP A 177 -31.58 -14.60 -12.80
CA TRP A 177 -30.29 -14.12 -12.33
C TRP A 177 -30.34 -12.78 -11.58
N GLN A 178 -31.44 -12.04 -11.66
CA GLN A 178 -31.64 -10.82 -10.88
C GLN A 178 -31.89 -11.12 -9.40
N ASN A 179 -32.55 -12.27 -9.14
CA ASN A 179 -32.79 -12.76 -7.78
C ASN A 179 -32.31 -14.22 -7.67
N PRO A 180 -30.98 -14.45 -7.61
CA PRO A 180 -30.44 -15.80 -7.56
C PRO A 180 -30.84 -16.50 -6.26
N PRO A 181 -31.16 -17.83 -6.32
CA PRO A 181 -31.57 -18.60 -5.12
C PRO A 181 -30.41 -18.77 -4.12
N ILE A 182 -29.17 -18.55 -4.57
CA ILE A 182 -27.97 -18.59 -3.75
C ILE A 182 -27.29 -17.23 -3.85
N THR A 183 -27.18 -16.53 -2.74
CA THR A 183 -26.40 -15.30 -2.64
C THR A 183 -25.23 -15.55 -1.70
N VAL A 184 -24.04 -15.14 -2.13
CA VAL A 184 -22.85 -15.16 -1.29
C VAL A 184 -22.79 -13.84 -0.53
N ALA A 185 -23.11 -13.87 0.76
CA ALA A 185 -22.86 -12.72 1.62
C ALA A 185 -21.35 -12.66 1.91
N VAL A 186 -20.66 -11.74 1.27
CA VAL A 186 -19.27 -11.44 1.59
C VAL A 186 -19.29 -10.65 2.91
N THR A 187 -19.08 -11.35 4.03
CA THR A 187 -18.82 -10.69 5.30
C THR A 187 -17.34 -10.36 5.34
N SER A 188 -17.03 -9.08 5.29
CA SER A 188 -15.65 -8.62 5.49
C SER A 188 -15.17 -9.07 6.87
N GLY A 189 -14.13 -9.90 6.92
CA GLY A 189 -13.49 -10.29 8.18
C GLY A 189 -12.74 -9.13 8.86
N ALA A 190 -12.53 -8.03 8.14
CA ALA A 190 -12.07 -6.77 8.68
C ALA A 190 -13.31 -5.91 9.00
N SER A 191 -13.34 -5.35 10.20
CA SER A 191 -14.42 -4.44 10.67
C SER A 191 -14.40 -3.06 9.97
N SER A 192 -14.06 -3.00 8.68
CA SER A 192 -14.00 -1.76 7.94
C SER A 192 -15.30 -1.53 7.17
N LYS A 193 -15.98 -0.43 7.50
CA LYS A 193 -16.97 0.18 6.59
C LYS A 193 -16.31 0.38 5.21
N PRO A 194 -17.07 0.41 4.10
CA PRO A 194 -16.53 0.82 2.80
C PRO A 194 -15.78 2.14 2.97
N GLN A 195 -14.46 2.07 2.91
CA GLN A 195 -13.61 3.23 3.16
C GLN A 195 -13.26 3.84 1.80
N ASP A 196 -13.39 5.15 1.69
CA ASP A 196 -13.02 5.85 0.46
C ASP A 196 -11.58 5.49 0.05
N GLN A 197 -11.37 5.23 -1.23
CA GLN A 197 -10.05 4.92 -1.79
C GLN A 197 -8.99 5.95 -1.39
N LYS A 198 -9.39 7.20 -1.25
CA LYS A 198 -8.54 8.29 -0.77
C LYS A 198 -8.08 8.06 0.66
N ILE A 199 -8.95 7.62 1.55
CA ILE A 199 -8.61 7.33 2.96
C ILE A 199 -7.68 6.12 3.02
N LEU A 200 -7.92 5.08 2.20
CA LEU A 200 -7.03 3.92 2.11
C LEU A 200 -5.62 4.28 1.63
N SER A 201 -5.51 5.16 0.62
CA SER A 201 -4.21 5.63 0.14
C SER A 201 -3.49 6.49 1.17
N MET A 202 -4.21 7.31 1.93
CA MET A 202 -3.64 8.07 3.05
C MET A 202 -3.21 7.15 4.21
N ALA A 203 -3.99 6.11 4.52
CA ALA A 203 -3.65 5.11 5.53
C ALA A 203 -2.40 4.27 5.16
N GLN A 204 -2.10 4.15 3.86
CA GLN A 204 -0.85 3.57 3.36
C GLN A 204 0.30 4.58 3.38
N SER A 205 0.08 5.78 2.81
CA SER A 205 1.13 6.77 2.59
C SER A 205 1.61 7.42 3.89
N SER A 206 0.72 7.69 4.84
CA SER A 206 1.06 8.38 6.08
C SER A 206 2.10 7.62 6.91
N PRO A 207 1.90 6.35 7.32
CA PRO A 207 2.92 5.62 8.06
C PRO A 207 4.17 5.34 7.21
N ALA A 208 4.03 5.14 5.89
CA ALA A 208 5.15 4.90 5.00
C ALA A 208 6.12 6.09 4.97
N MET A 209 5.59 7.30 4.76
CA MET A 209 6.42 8.51 4.73
C MET A 209 6.96 8.85 6.11
N MET A 210 6.19 8.62 7.18
CA MET A 210 6.63 8.80 8.55
C MET A 210 7.88 7.93 8.85
N ILE A 211 7.86 6.65 8.50
CA ILE A 211 8.98 5.72 8.72
C ILE A 211 10.17 6.07 7.82
N GLN A 212 9.93 6.30 6.53
CA GLN A 212 10.97 6.62 5.57
C GLN A 212 11.76 7.88 5.96
N PHE A 213 11.06 8.95 6.31
CA PHE A 213 11.72 10.19 6.69
C PHE A 213 12.31 10.17 8.10
N ALA A 214 11.87 9.25 8.97
CA ALA A 214 12.59 8.98 10.22
C ALA A 214 13.96 8.36 9.93
N ILE A 215 14.06 7.43 8.97
CA ILE A 215 15.34 6.89 8.53
C ILE A 215 16.19 7.97 7.84
N ALA A 216 15.57 8.83 7.02
CA ALA A 216 16.27 9.98 6.41
C ALA A 216 16.85 10.92 7.48
N GLY A 217 16.13 11.14 8.58
CA GLY A 217 16.57 11.96 9.72
C GLY A 217 17.83 11.43 10.41
N LEU A 218 18.15 10.14 10.23
CA LEU A 218 19.39 9.54 10.75
C LEU A 218 20.65 10.18 10.19
N LEU A 219 20.57 10.79 9.00
CA LEU A 219 21.64 11.59 8.41
C LEU A 219 22.12 12.66 9.38
N THR A 220 21.20 13.45 9.92
CA THR A 220 21.56 14.52 10.87
C THR A 220 22.07 13.94 12.18
N ALA A 221 21.45 12.86 12.67
CA ALA A 221 21.88 12.20 13.91
C ALA A 221 23.28 11.57 13.79
N ALA A 222 23.56 10.91 12.67
CA ALA A 222 24.90 10.34 12.40
C ALA A 222 25.96 11.43 12.25
N SER A 223 25.63 12.57 11.63
CA SER A 223 26.54 13.73 11.48
C SER A 223 26.97 14.29 12.84
N VAL A 224 26.12 14.28 13.86
CA VAL A 224 26.49 14.72 15.21
C VAL A 224 27.63 13.86 15.76
N ILE A 225 27.52 12.55 15.70
CA ILE A 225 28.53 11.61 16.19
C ILE A 225 29.85 11.74 15.42
N VAL A 226 29.77 11.86 14.07
CA VAL A 226 30.92 12.06 13.21
C VAL A 226 31.64 13.39 13.53
N ASN A 227 30.86 14.45 13.74
CA ASN A 227 31.42 15.77 14.04
C ASN A 227 32.10 15.81 15.42
N GLU A 228 31.56 15.11 16.41
CA GLU A 228 32.20 14.95 17.72
C GLU A 228 33.54 14.20 17.64
N ARG A 229 33.67 13.23 16.72
CA ARG A 229 34.97 12.60 16.44
C ARG A 229 35.93 13.56 15.79
N LYS A 230 35.51 14.27 14.73
CA LYS A 230 36.36 15.24 14.03
C LYS A 230 36.90 16.36 14.94
N THR A 231 36.04 16.87 15.80
CA THR A 231 36.38 17.96 16.75
C THR A 231 37.10 17.48 18.00
N ARG A 232 37.40 16.19 18.11
CA ARG A 232 37.96 15.53 19.31
C ARG A 232 37.09 15.72 20.57
N ALA A 233 35.84 16.13 20.43
CA ALA A 233 34.92 16.30 21.55
C ALA A 233 34.65 14.95 22.24
N LEU A 234 34.52 13.87 21.48
CA LEU A 234 34.36 12.51 21.97
C LEU A 234 35.56 12.08 22.82
N GLN A 235 36.80 12.40 22.40
CA GLN A 235 38.02 12.11 23.19
C GLN A 235 38.02 12.86 24.54
N ARG A 236 37.60 14.13 24.53
CA ARG A 236 37.46 14.92 25.76
C ARG A 236 36.37 14.37 26.70
N LEU A 237 35.27 13.85 26.15
CA LEU A 237 34.26 13.17 26.95
C LEU A 237 34.79 11.89 27.57
N LEU A 238 35.63 11.14 26.87
CA LEU A 238 36.25 9.91 27.36
C LEU A 238 37.32 10.17 28.48
N THR A 239 37.90 11.37 28.57
CA THR A 239 38.79 11.76 29.69
C THR A 239 38.03 12.14 30.95
N THR A 240 36.73 12.29 30.87
CA THR A 240 35.85 12.48 32.02
C THR A 240 35.47 11.14 32.65
N SER A 241 34.86 11.14 33.84
CA SER A 241 34.35 9.93 34.48
C SER A 241 33.07 9.37 33.82
N THR A 242 32.89 9.57 32.52
CA THR A 242 31.72 9.09 31.73
C THR A 242 32.08 7.80 31.00
N SER A 243 31.32 6.73 31.23
CA SER A 243 31.57 5.47 30.55
C SER A 243 31.18 5.53 29.05
N ARG A 244 31.85 4.72 28.21
CA ARG A 244 31.56 4.58 26.77
C ARG A 244 30.08 4.25 26.53
N PHE A 245 29.52 3.36 27.35
CA PHE A 245 28.11 3.00 27.28
C PHE A 245 27.17 4.17 27.59
N GLN A 246 27.52 5.02 28.56
CA GLN A 246 26.71 6.21 28.86
C GLN A 246 26.70 7.23 27.72
N ILE A 247 27.83 7.37 27.02
CA ILE A 247 27.91 8.23 25.83
C ILE A 247 27.00 7.70 24.71
N LEU A 248 27.12 6.40 24.37
CA LEU A 248 26.28 5.76 23.36
C LEU A 248 24.79 5.83 23.71
N LEU A 249 24.46 5.57 24.98
CA LEU A 249 23.07 5.63 25.43
C LEU A 249 22.51 7.06 25.36
N GLY A 250 23.33 8.07 25.62
CA GLY A 250 22.95 9.48 25.48
C GLY A 250 22.61 9.84 24.03
N HIS A 251 23.47 9.47 23.07
CA HIS A 251 23.19 9.65 21.65
C HIS A 251 21.94 8.87 21.18
N TYR A 252 21.83 7.61 21.62
CA TYR A 252 20.68 6.76 21.30
C TYR A 252 19.37 7.39 21.78
N LEU A 253 19.30 7.86 23.03
CA LEU A 253 18.11 8.48 23.57
C LEU A 253 17.76 9.81 22.89
N ALA A 254 18.76 10.57 22.43
CA ALA A 254 18.52 11.77 21.64
C ALA A 254 17.85 11.44 20.30
N ILE A 255 18.40 10.48 19.57
CA ILE A 255 17.85 10.02 18.28
C ILE A 255 16.43 9.45 18.48
N PHE A 256 16.26 8.59 19.48
CA PHE A 256 14.96 8.02 19.83
C PHE A 256 13.91 9.09 20.13
N SER A 257 14.25 10.06 21.00
CA SER A 257 13.34 11.13 21.39
C SER A 257 12.88 11.96 20.21
N LEU A 258 13.79 12.29 19.29
CA LEU A 258 13.49 13.04 18.08
C LEU A 258 12.54 12.28 17.15
N ILE A 259 12.82 11.00 16.88
CA ILE A 259 11.99 10.15 16.03
C ILE A 259 10.62 9.93 16.66
N PHE A 260 10.58 9.69 17.96
CA PHE A 260 9.32 9.44 18.65
C PHE A 260 8.42 10.69 18.66
N VAL A 261 9.00 11.88 18.93
CA VAL A 261 8.26 13.16 18.84
C VAL A 261 7.79 13.40 17.39
N GLN A 262 8.66 13.14 16.39
CA GLN A 262 8.29 13.21 14.99
C GLN A 262 7.08 12.31 14.68
N PHE A 263 7.08 11.07 15.16
CA PHE A 263 5.96 10.14 14.95
C PHE A 263 4.67 10.68 15.58
N LEU A 264 4.72 11.18 16.80
CA LEU A 264 3.54 11.76 17.45
C LEU A 264 2.97 12.93 16.65
N LEU A 265 3.82 13.84 16.17
CA LEU A 265 3.39 14.99 15.35
C LEU A 265 2.80 14.56 14.01
N LEU A 266 3.44 13.60 13.32
CA LEU A 266 2.96 13.10 12.03
C LEU A 266 1.70 12.24 12.18
N MET A 267 1.55 11.48 13.25
CA MET A 267 0.31 10.76 13.57
C MET A 267 -0.84 11.73 13.86
N LEU A 268 -0.59 12.81 14.58
CA LEU A 268 -1.58 13.87 14.80
C LEU A 268 -2.00 14.50 13.48
N PHE A 269 -1.04 14.79 12.60
CA PHE A 269 -1.33 15.28 11.25
C PHE A 269 -2.09 14.26 10.40
N GLY A 270 -1.70 12.98 10.44
CA GLY A 270 -2.42 11.90 9.75
C GLY A 270 -3.86 11.74 10.24
N GLN A 271 -4.10 11.93 11.54
CA GLN A 271 -5.46 11.94 12.10
C GLN A 271 -6.32 13.06 11.49
N LEU A 272 -5.74 14.25 11.22
CA LEU A 272 -6.45 15.32 10.50
C LEU A 272 -6.78 14.93 9.04
N LEU A 273 -5.99 14.05 8.45
CA LEU A 273 -6.25 13.48 7.12
C LEU A 273 -7.17 12.25 7.14
N HIS A 274 -7.85 12.00 8.26
CA HIS A 274 -8.76 10.86 8.48
C HIS A 274 -8.07 9.48 8.46
N VAL A 275 -6.76 9.44 8.73
CA VAL A 275 -6.06 8.19 9.03
C VAL A 275 -6.30 7.85 10.50
N ASP A 276 -7.02 6.78 10.77
CA ASP A 276 -7.55 6.47 12.10
C ASP A 276 -6.50 5.88 13.05
N TYR A 277 -5.51 6.70 13.42
CA TYR A 277 -4.49 6.34 14.40
C TYR A 277 -5.03 6.22 15.83
N LEU A 278 -6.14 6.90 16.13
CA LEU A 278 -6.75 6.91 17.46
C LEU A 278 -7.76 5.77 17.67
N ARG A 279 -7.94 4.88 16.68
CA ARG A 279 -8.82 3.71 16.81
C ARG A 279 -8.41 2.82 17.98
N LEU A 280 -7.11 2.54 18.13
CA LEU A 280 -6.52 1.78 19.21
C LEU A 280 -5.27 2.49 19.73
N PRO A 281 -5.42 3.56 20.55
CA PRO A 281 -4.31 4.46 20.90
C PRO A 281 -3.13 3.73 21.50
N LEU A 282 -3.36 2.77 22.39
CA LEU A 282 -2.29 2.01 23.04
C LEU A 282 -1.50 1.15 22.04
N ALA A 283 -2.19 0.49 21.09
CA ALA A 283 -1.54 -0.31 20.07
C ALA A 283 -0.71 0.57 19.11
N THR A 284 -1.28 1.69 18.70
CA THR A 284 -0.62 2.65 17.80
C THR A 284 0.62 3.26 18.47
N LEU A 285 0.50 3.68 19.75
CA LEU A 285 1.64 4.18 20.51
C LEU A 285 2.72 3.11 20.71
N LEU A 286 2.34 1.86 20.96
CA LEU A 286 3.29 0.76 21.10
C LEU A 286 4.06 0.53 19.79
N VAL A 287 3.38 0.48 18.64
CA VAL A 287 4.02 0.35 17.33
C VAL A 287 4.95 1.53 17.07
N ALA A 288 4.49 2.76 17.30
CA ALA A 288 5.29 3.98 17.12
C ALA A 288 6.54 3.98 18.02
N LEU A 289 6.38 3.63 19.29
CA LEU A 289 7.48 3.56 20.26
C LEU A 289 8.54 2.54 19.81
N VAL A 290 8.11 1.31 19.49
CA VAL A 290 9.06 0.24 19.15
C VAL A 290 9.70 0.48 17.77
N THR A 291 8.97 1.07 16.83
CA THR A 291 9.54 1.49 15.54
C THR A 291 10.60 2.59 15.76
N ALA A 292 10.32 3.58 16.61
CA ALA A 292 11.31 4.62 16.97
C ALA A 292 12.55 4.04 17.65
N VAL A 293 12.37 3.07 18.56
CA VAL A 293 13.46 2.33 19.21
C VAL A 293 14.32 1.61 18.16
N CYS A 294 13.71 0.93 17.20
CA CYS A 294 14.39 0.21 16.13
C CYS A 294 15.18 1.15 15.21
N ILE A 295 14.53 2.21 14.72
CA ILE A 295 15.17 3.19 13.81
C ILE A 295 16.29 3.94 14.55
N ALA A 296 16.11 4.31 15.82
CA ALA A 296 17.16 4.93 16.62
C ALA A 296 18.38 4.02 16.78
N ALA A 297 18.18 2.71 16.96
CA ALA A 297 19.28 1.75 17.03
C ALA A 297 20.05 1.65 15.72
N LEU A 298 19.34 1.66 14.57
CA LEU A 298 19.95 1.75 13.24
C LEU A 298 20.75 3.05 13.10
N GLY A 299 20.21 4.19 13.54
CA GLY A 299 20.88 5.49 13.50
C GLY A 299 22.16 5.51 14.31
N LEU A 300 22.12 4.95 15.51
CA LEU A 300 23.33 4.79 16.34
C LEU A 300 24.38 3.93 15.63
N LEU A 301 23.97 2.81 15.02
CA LEU A 301 24.87 1.93 14.26
C LEU A 301 25.52 2.68 13.09
N ILE A 302 24.75 3.43 12.33
CA ILE A 302 25.24 4.28 11.23
C ILE A 302 26.25 5.31 11.75
N GLY A 303 25.94 6.01 12.84
CA GLY A 303 26.83 7.00 13.46
C GLY A 303 28.16 6.41 13.97
N VAL A 304 28.12 5.16 14.45
CA VAL A 304 29.31 4.42 14.86
C VAL A 304 30.15 3.99 13.66
N LEU A 305 29.52 3.54 12.57
CA LEU A 305 30.17 3.07 11.35
C LEU A 305 30.78 4.21 10.53
N ALA A 306 30.13 5.34 10.43
CA ALA A 306 30.56 6.46 9.60
C ALA A 306 31.82 7.13 10.17
N LYS A 307 32.83 7.31 9.31
CA LYS A 307 34.09 8.00 9.63
C LYS A 307 34.12 9.43 9.09
N SER A 308 33.27 9.74 8.10
CA SER A 308 33.13 11.08 7.51
C SER A 308 31.65 11.43 7.33
N GLU A 309 31.37 12.72 7.07
CA GLU A 309 29.99 13.17 6.79
C GLU A 309 29.44 12.56 5.51
N GLU A 310 30.27 12.39 4.49
CA GLU A 310 29.89 11.75 3.23
C GLU A 310 29.48 10.29 3.45
N GLN A 311 30.21 9.55 4.31
CA GLN A 311 29.84 8.20 4.69
C GLN A 311 28.54 8.18 5.51
N ALA A 312 28.33 9.14 6.41
CA ALA A 312 27.09 9.25 7.16
C ALA A 312 25.89 9.47 6.21
N ILE A 313 26.06 10.29 5.16
CA ILE A 313 25.05 10.50 4.12
C ILE A 313 24.72 9.18 3.41
N ILE A 314 25.71 8.48 2.87
CA ILE A 314 25.51 7.24 2.12
C ILE A 314 24.89 6.17 3.00
N TYR A 315 25.43 5.97 4.23
CA TYR A 315 24.95 4.95 5.15
C TYR A 315 23.56 5.25 5.73
N SER A 316 23.05 6.49 5.60
CA SER A 316 21.66 6.83 5.94
C SER A 316 20.73 6.73 4.74
N LEU A 317 21.16 7.20 3.56
CA LEU A 317 20.31 7.21 2.35
C LEU A 317 20.11 5.81 1.78
N VAL A 318 21.16 4.97 1.74
CA VAL A 318 21.02 3.61 1.20
C VAL A 318 20.00 2.78 2.00
N PRO A 319 20.07 2.67 3.34
CA PRO A 319 19.01 2.02 4.10
C PRO A 319 17.65 2.68 3.94
N MET A 320 17.57 4.01 3.88
CA MET A 320 16.30 4.71 3.65
C MET A 320 15.61 4.21 2.38
N PHE A 321 16.32 4.15 1.26
CA PHE A 321 15.72 3.71 0.00
C PHE A 321 15.49 2.19 -0.04
N VAL A 322 16.48 1.41 0.34
CA VAL A 322 16.44 -0.05 0.26
C VAL A 322 15.41 -0.62 1.22
N LEU A 323 15.44 -0.22 2.50
CA LEU A 323 14.51 -0.76 3.50
C LEU A 323 13.08 -0.27 3.26
N SER A 324 12.88 0.99 2.80
CA SER A 324 11.55 1.51 2.48
C SER A 324 10.98 0.86 1.22
N GLY A 325 11.80 0.69 0.18
CA GLY A 325 11.38 0.03 -1.06
C GLY A 325 11.01 -1.44 -0.83
N LEU A 326 11.88 -2.20 -0.17
CA LEU A 326 11.62 -3.60 0.19
C LEU A 326 10.47 -3.73 1.20
N GLY A 327 10.38 -2.81 2.15
CA GLY A 327 9.42 -2.85 3.25
C GLY A 327 8.00 -2.41 2.88
N GLY A 328 7.71 -2.15 1.61
CA GLY A 328 6.35 -1.83 1.17
C GLY A 328 5.91 -0.39 1.48
N ALA A 329 6.85 0.53 1.74
CA ALA A 329 6.52 1.92 1.97
C ALA A 329 6.05 2.63 0.69
N TRP A 330 6.62 2.28 -0.47
CA TRP A 330 6.25 2.87 -1.76
C TRP A 330 5.14 2.11 -2.47
N VAL A 331 5.28 0.79 -2.55
CA VAL A 331 4.27 -0.11 -3.12
C VAL A 331 3.85 -1.09 -2.04
N PRO A 332 2.56 -1.14 -1.67
CA PRO A 332 2.10 -2.08 -0.67
C PRO A 332 2.49 -3.52 -1.01
N LEU A 333 3.04 -4.25 -0.04
CA LEU A 333 3.49 -5.63 -0.26
C LEU A 333 2.35 -6.57 -0.69
N GLU A 334 1.11 -6.23 -0.36
CA GLU A 334 -0.08 -7.00 -0.73
C GLU A 334 -0.28 -7.07 -2.26
N PHE A 335 0.24 -6.10 -3.00
CA PHE A 335 0.17 -6.09 -4.48
C PHE A 335 1.32 -6.84 -5.14
N THR A 336 2.25 -7.38 -4.35
CA THR A 336 3.40 -8.14 -4.84
C THR A 336 3.16 -9.64 -4.69
N GLY A 337 3.93 -10.46 -5.41
CA GLY A 337 3.85 -11.92 -5.27
C GLY A 337 4.38 -12.41 -3.90
N ALA A 338 3.94 -13.59 -3.48
CA ALA A 338 4.28 -14.18 -2.17
C ALA A 338 5.79 -14.24 -1.88
N ALA A 339 6.62 -14.52 -2.89
CA ALA A 339 8.08 -14.54 -2.76
C ALA A 339 8.63 -13.15 -2.40
N PHE A 340 8.13 -12.08 -3.04
CA PHE A 340 8.57 -10.72 -2.74
C PHE A 340 8.08 -10.26 -1.36
N GLN A 341 6.88 -10.66 -0.94
CA GLN A 341 6.36 -10.39 0.41
C GLN A 341 7.28 -10.99 1.49
N ALA A 342 7.74 -12.24 1.29
CA ALA A 342 8.67 -12.89 2.21
C ALA A 342 10.03 -12.15 2.27
N ILE A 343 10.57 -11.74 1.12
CA ILE A 343 11.80 -10.95 1.04
C ILE A 343 11.60 -9.57 1.70
N GLY A 344 10.47 -8.94 1.48
CA GLY A 344 10.12 -7.64 2.07
C GLY A 344 10.18 -7.65 3.60
N HIS A 345 9.77 -8.75 4.23
CA HIS A 345 9.79 -8.90 5.69
C HIS A 345 11.20 -9.11 6.28
N VAL A 346 12.25 -9.21 5.44
CA VAL A 346 13.64 -9.03 5.91
C VAL A 346 13.91 -7.56 6.28
N SER A 347 13.08 -6.63 5.82
CA SER A 347 13.17 -5.21 6.21
C SER A 347 12.38 -4.93 7.50
N PRO A 348 12.95 -4.22 8.48
CA PRO A 348 12.18 -3.76 9.64
C PRO A 348 11.03 -2.81 9.26
N VAL A 349 11.13 -2.16 8.10
CA VAL A 349 10.08 -1.27 7.59
C VAL A 349 8.80 -2.05 7.27
N ALA A 350 8.89 -3.28 6.74
CA ALA A 350 7.71 -4.11 6.48
C ALA A 350 6.92 -4.40 7.76
N TRP A 351 7.61 -4.76 8.82
CA TRP A 351 6.99 -5.01 10.13
C TRP A 351 6.37 -3.75 10.73
N ALA A 352 7.04 -2.60 10.59
CA ALA A 352 6.47 -1.33 11.03
C ALA A 352 5.22 -0.97 10.22
N MET A 353 5.26 -1.14 8.90
CA MET A 353 4.10 -0.94 8.01
C MET A 353 2.94 -1.85 8.38
N ASP A 354 3.20 -3.15 8.60
CA ASP A 354 2.16 -4.09 9.03
C ASP A 354 1.54 -3.68 10.38
N GLY A 355 2.35 -3.28 11.34
CA GLY A 355 1.88 -2.80 12.64
C GLY A 355 0.91 -1.63 12.52
N PHE A 356 1.26 -0.60 11.75
CA PHE A 356 0.40 0.56 11.53
C PHE A 356 -0.84 0.21 10.69
N LYS A 357 -0.68 -0.51 9.59
CA LYS A 357 -1.79 -0.89 8.68
C LYS A 357 -2.80 -1.82 9.34
N ASN A 358 -2.37 -2.73 10.21
CA ASN A 358 -3.27 -3.59 10.97
C ASN A 358 -4.29 -2.77 11.77
N ILE A 359 -3.89 -1.61 12.29
CA ILE A 359 -4.75 -0.72 13.05
C ILE A 359 -5.53 0.21 12.12
N THR A 360 -4.85 0.97 11.25
CA THR A 360 -5.42 2.10 10.50
C THR A 360 -6.22 1.68 9.27
N ALA A 361 -5.73 0.70 8.50
CA ALA A 361 -6.36 0.26 7.26
C ALA A 361 -7.19 -1.01 7.43
N ARG A 362 -6.65 -2.02 8.14
CA ARG A 362 -7.30 -3.32 8.30
C ARG A 362 -8.26 -3.37 9.49
N GLY A 363 -8.16 -2.41 10.42
CA GLY A 363 -9.02 -2.29 11.58
C GLY A 363 -8.96 -3.45 12.57
N LEU A 364 -7.81 -4.15 12.63
CA LEU A 364 -7.59 -5.30 13.48
C LEU A 364 -7.38 -4.91 14.95
N GLY A 365 -7.56 -5.88 15.86
CA GLY A 365 -7.39 -5.67 17.30
C GLY A 365 -5.94 -5.65 17.77
N PHE A 366 -5.73 -5.39 19.07
CA PHE A 366 -4.41 -5.27 19.70
C PHE A 366 -3.48 -6.47 19.45
N GLY A 367 -4.02 -7.69 19.41
CA GLY A 367 -3.22 -8.91 19.17
C GLY A 367 -2.48 -8.92 17.82
N SER A 368 -2.99 -8.19 16.82
CA SER A 368 -2.41 -8.16 15.45
C SER A 368 -1.08 -7.41 15.37
N VAL A 369 -0.75 -6.58 16.36
CA VAL A 369 0.51 -5.80 16.38
C VAL A 369 1.62 -6.51 17.15
N LEU A 370 1.32 -7.58 17.88
CA LEU A 370 2.31 -8.24 18.73
C LEU A 370 3.47 -8.84 17.93
N LEU A 371 3.17 -9.50 16.80
CA LEU A 371 4.21 -10.07 15.95
C LEU A 371 5.09 -8.99 15.29
N PRO A 372 4.54 -7.94 14.66
CA PRO A 372 5.32 -6.79 14.21
C PRO A 372 6.19 -6.17 15.30
N VAL A 373 5.65 -5.95 16.48
CA VAL A 373 6.37 -5.39 17.61
C VAL A 373 7.52 -6.29 18.05
N ALA A 374 7.31 -7.61 18.15
CA ALA A 374 8.36 -8.56 18.50
C ALA A 374 9.50 -8.57 17.48
N ALA A 375 9.18 -8.56 16.18
CA ALA A 375 10.17 -8.46 15.11
C ALA A 375 11.00 -7.16 15.21
N LEU A 376 10.34 -6.02 15.40
CA LEU A 376 11.01 -4.73 15.54
C LEU A 376 11.92 -4.67 16.77
N ILE A 377 11.52 -5.27 17.90
CA ILE A 377 12.40 -5.41 19.08
C ILE A 377 13.63 -6.25 18.73
N GLY A 378 13.45 -7.35 17.99
CA GLY A 378 14.57 -8.17 17.52
C GLY A 378 15.59 -7.36 16.71
N TYR A 379 15.12 -6.56 15.74
CA TYR A 379 15.97 -5.64 14.95
C TYR A 379 16.62 -4.57 15.82
N ALA A 380 15.90 -4.00 16.77
CA ALA A 380 16.44 -3.00 17.69
C ALA A 380 17.60 -3.55 18.52
N VAL A 381 17.43 -4.75 19.07
CA VAL A 381 18.49 -5.45 19.84
C VAL A 381 19.68 -5.77 18.94
N LEU A 382 19.45 -6.24 17.71
CA LEU A 382 20.51 -6.52 16.75
C LEU A 382 21.31 -5.26 16.41
N PHE A 383 20.66 -4.18 16.00
CA PHE A 383 21.34 -2.95 15.59
C PHE A 383 22.06 -2.27 16.77
N PHE A 384 21.43 -2.22 17.94
CA PHE A 384 22.03 -1.66 19.12
C PHE A 384 23.24 -2.49 19.60
N GLY A 385 23.09 -3.82 19.63
CA GLY A 385 24.18 -4.72 20.01
C GLY A 385 25.38 -4.60 19.06
N LEU A 386 25.15 -4.53 17.75
CA LEU A 386 26.19 -4.28 16.75
C LEU A 386 26.86 -2.92 16.96
N ALA A 387 26.08 -1.87 17.25
CA ALA A 387 26.61 -0.53 17.50
C ALA A 387 27.53 -0.53 18.72
N VAL A 388 27.12 -1.13 19.83
CA VAL A 388 27.94 -1.24 21.05
C VAL A 388 29.21 -2.05 20.79
N TRP A 389 29.11 -3.20 20.15
CA TRP A 389 30.24 -4.05 19.82
C TRP A 389 31.27 -3.35 18.92
N MET A 390 30.82 -2.66 17.89
CA MET A 390 31.71 -1.92 16.99
C MET A 390 32.35 -0.72 17.67
N PHE A 391 31.60 0.00 18.50
CA PHE A 391 32.15 1.17 19.22
C PHE A 391 33.28 0.79 20.17
N GLN A 392 33.22 -0.40 20.77
CA GLN A 392 34.29 -0.91 21.63
C GLN A 392 35.57 -1.18 20.84
N ARG A 393 35.47 -1.66 19.58
CA ARG A 393 36.63 -1.99 18.73
C ARG A 393 37.30 -0.78 18.04
N VAL A 394 36.50 0.25 17.70
CA VAL A 394 37.02 1.45 17.02
C VAL A 394 37.84 2.34 17.96
N SER A 395 37.75 2.14 19.24
CA SER A 395 38.46 2.92 20.26
C SER A 395 39.78 2.28 20.74
N GLU A 396 40.17 1.14 20.19
CA GLU A 396 41.50 0.56 20.26
C GLU A 396 42.33 1.01 19.04
#